data_f8463ea6915e57e26f19c412276c1d18
#
_entry.id   f8463ea6915e57e26f19c412276c1d18
#
_cell.length_a   1.000
_cell.length_b   1.000
_cell.length_c   1.000
_cell.angle_alpha   90.00
_cell.angle_beta   90.00
_cell.angle_gamma   90.00
#
_symmetry.space_group_name_H-M   'P 1'
#
loop_
_entity.id
_entity.type
_entity.pdbx_description
1 polymer ?
#
loop_
_entity_poly.entity_id
_entity_poly.type
_entity_poly.pdbx_seq_one_letter_code
_entity_poly.pdbx_strand_id
1 'polypeptide(L)'
;MDGGSGDENGTTGSYSVTMEPVGTVEFDSVPETWAANNGTWADMGIALGQDPPEALYLTQRYHTQYYDDIPDVSVDKEAAEIDSLWDDDLTPEEFIELSGNVDVFVMDPNFIIGRTDHWDKSDIEQIEATGTPFFGNSIFSRGYNWHDYDYLTLYEAFEKLSELFQETERYEAFETLHEEFQDEIDEIVPPEEERPSVAIMWPQPKAEPDEFSPYLIDEGTSFKQWRDLGVEDAFATADVEDFHAGRSRVDYELLLEIDPDVLLIRGHEDKTAAEFRDTVVSYMENHNVASELTAVKNGDVYRGGPLHQGPIANLVLTERAARQVYGVDEQLFDRERVGNIVNGDI
;
A
#
# COMPACT_ATOMS: atom_id res chain seq x y z
N MET A 1 -5.97 -54.03 -25.97
CA MET A 1 -5.08 -52.85 -25.93
C MET A 1 -5.93 -51.72 -25.39
N ASP A 2 -5.85 -51.59 -24.14
CA ASP A 2 -6.67 -50.66 -23.36
C ASP A 2 -5.79 -49.49 -23.02
N GLY A 3 -6.14 -48.33 -23.54
CA GLY A 3 -5.44 -47.08 -23.28
C GLY A 3 -6.24 -46.30 -22.23
N GLY A 4 -5.87 -46.45 -20.98
CA GLY A 4 -6.39 -45.61 -19.91
C GLY A 4 -5.90 -44.19 -20.07
N SER A 5 -6.80 -43.27 -20.39
CA SER A 5 -6.60 -41.85 -20.15
C SER A 5 -6.76 -41.62 -18.68
N GLY A 6 -5.67 -41.26 -17.99
CA GLY A 6 -5.75 -40.76 -16.64
C GLY A 6 -6.32 -39.34 -16.70
N ASP A 7 -7.55 -39.19 -16.24
CA ASP A 7 -8.07 -37.91 -15.78
C ASP A 7 -7.33 -37.57 -14.48
N GLU A 8 -6.40 -36.63 -14.55
CA GLU A 8 -5.91 -35.92 -13.38
C GLU A 8 -7.04 -34.99 -12.91
N ASN A 9 -8.01 -35.56 -12.22
CA ASN A 9 -9.01 -34.83 -11.48
C ASN A 9 -8.35 -34.38 -10.18
N GLY A 10 -7.76 -33.19 -10.19
CA GLY A 10 -7.28 -32.54 -8.98
C GLY A 10 -8.48 -32.32 -8.05
N THR A 11 -8.68 -33.21 -7.11
CA THR A 11 -9.56 -33.01 -5.96
C THR A 11 -8.91 -31.93 -5.09
N THR A 12 -9.24 -30.68 -5.35
CA THR A 12 -9.03 -29.60 -4.38
C THR A 12 -9.93 -29.87 -3.19
N GLY A 13 -9.39 -30.47 -2.13
CA GLY A 13 -10.10 -30.60 -0.88
C GLY A 13 -10.32 -29.22 -0.27
N SER A 14 -11.41 -29.07 0.53
CA SER A 14 -11.60 -27.85 1.31
C SER A 14 -10.37 -27.57 2.19
N TYR A 15 -10.03 -26.31 2.36
CA TYR A 15 -8.92 -25.84 3.18
C TYR A 15 -9.38 -24.66 4.06
N SER A 16 -8.57 -24.26 5.02
CA SER A 16 -8.87 -23.12 5.87
C SER A 16 -7.65 -22.25 6.05
N VAL A 17 -7.86 -20.95 6.13
CA VAL A 17 -6.83 -19.95 6.41
C VAL A 17 -7.27 -19.09 7.60
N THR A 18 -6.32 -18.69 8.42
CA THR A 18 -6.59 -17.90 9.63
C THR A 18 -5.86 -16.56 9.56
N MET A 19 -6.62 -15.48 9.74
CA MET A 19 -6.09 -14.12 9.87
C MET A 19 -6.96 -13.30 10.82
N GLU A 20 -6.36 -12.64 11.81
CA GLU A 20 -7.08 -11.68 12.63
C GLU A 20 -7.46 -10.42 11.83
N PRO A 21 -8.59 -9.76 12.08
CA PRO A 21 -9.55 -10.05 13.15
C PRO A 21 -10.65 -11.05 12.76
N VAL A 22 -10.69 -11.50 11.51
CA VAL A 22 -11.76 -12.38 11.00
C VAL A 22 -11.70 -13.77 11.63
N GLY A 23 -10.50 -14.27 11.90
CA GLY A 23 -10.28 -15.63 12.40
C GLY A 23 -10.11 -16.64 11.28
N THR A 24 -10.60 -17.88 11.49
CA THR A 24 -10.46 -18.97 10.52
C THR A 24 -11.61 -18.96 9.53
N VAL A 25 -11.31 -18.91 8.24
CA VAL A 25 -12.25 -19.02 7.13
C VAL A 25 -12.00 -20.34 6.39
N GLU A 26 -13.06 -21.08 6.11
CA GLU A 26 -13.02 -22.32 5.33
C GLU A 26 -13.40 -22.03 3.87
N PHE A 27 -12.64 -22.58 2.94
CA PHE A 27 -12.86 -22.46 1.50
C PHE A 27 -13.05 -23.83 0.87
N ASP A 28 -14.11 -24.02 0.11
CA ASP A 28 -14.37 -25.25 -0.65
C ASP A 28 -13.51 -25.35 -1.93
N SER A 29 -13.08 -24.21 -2.46
CA SER A 29 -12.17 -24.05 -3.61
C SER A 29 -11.36 -22.77 -3.46
N VAL A 30 -10.29 -22.64 -4.23
CA VAL A 30 -9.52 -21.40 -4.31
C VAL A 30 -10.42 -20.31 -4.90
N PRO A 31 -10.51 -19.11 -4.28
CA PRO A 31 -11.24 -17.98 -4.86
C PRO A 31 -10.69 -17.58 -6.23
N GLU A 32 -11.57 -17.43 -7.22
CA GLU A 32 -11.20 -16.96 -8.57
C GLU A 32 -11.50 -15.47 -8.75
N THR A 33 -12.51 -14.97 -8.03
CA THR A 33 -12.93 -13.57 -8.06
C THR A 33 -12.89 -12.97 -6.66
N TRP A 34 -12.48 -11.72 -6.56
CA TRP A 34 -12.26 -11.10 -5.26
C TRP A 34 -12.41 -9.59 -5.28
N ALA A 35 -12.69 -9.00 -4.12
CA ALA A 35 -12.65 -7.56 -3.92
C ALA A 35 -11.60 -7.21 -2.87
N ALA A 36 -10.88 -6.09 -3.05
CA ALA A 36 -9.79 -5.70 -2.17
C ALA A 36 -10.11 -4.44 -1.36
N ASN A 37 -9.64 -4.39 -0.12
CA ASN A 37 -9.77 -3.19 0.70
C ASN A 37 -9.04 -1.98 0.06
N ASN A 38 -7.81 -2.18 -0.43
CA ASN A 38 -7.02 -1.09 -0.98
C ASN A 38 -5.89 -1.60 -1.89
N GLY A 39 -5.13 -0.68 -2.47
CA GLY A 39 -4.02 -0.98 -3.36
C GLY A 39 -2.90 -1.85 -2.78
N THR A 40 -2.76 -1.96 -1.45
CA THR A 40 -1.80 -2.88 -0.83
C THR A 40 -2.19 -4.33 -1.11
N TRP A 41 -3.44 -4.68 -0.85
CA TRP A 41 -3.98 -6.01 -1.09
C TRP A 41 -4.08 -6.34 -2.58
N ALA A 42 -4.45 -5.33 -3.40
CA ALA A 42 -4.47 -5.51 -4.85
C ALA A 42 -3.07 -5.85 -5.40
N ASP A 43 -2.04 -5.14 -4.96
CA ASP A 43 -0.64 -5.41 -5.36
C ASP A 43 -0.16 -6.80 -4.89
N MET A 44 -0.55 -7.24 -3.68
CA MET A 44 -0.29 -8.60 -3.21
C MET A 44 -0.92 -9.66 -4.11
N GLY A 45 -2.18 -9.46 -4.53
CA GLY A 45 -2.85 -10.38 -5.46
C GLY A 45 -2.14 -10.46 -6.79
N ILE A 46 -1.74 -9.31 -7.38
CA ILE A 46 -0.95 -9.28 -8.62
C ILE A 46 0.39 -10.01 -8.43
N ALA A 47 1.07 -9.80 -7.30
CA ALA A 47 2.32 -10.49 -6.99
C ALA A 47 2.15 -12.02 -6.92
N LEU A 48 0.98 -12.49 -6.49
CA LEU A 48 0.60 -13.92 -6.50
C LEU A 48 0.06 -14.41 -7.86
N GLY A 49 0.11 -13.57 -8.90
CA GLY A 49 -0.37 -13.92 -10.23
C GLY A 49 -1.89 -14.00 -10.36
N GLN A 50 -2.63 -13.37 -9.45
CA GLN A 50 -4.08 -13.28 -9.55
C GLN A 50 -4.49 -12.22 -10.56
N ASP A 51 -5.65 -12.38 -11.17
CA ASP A 51 -6.29 -11.30 -11.91
C ASP A 51 -6.58 -10.11 -10.99
N PRO A 52 -6.67 -8.87 -11.53
CA PRO A 52 -7.03 -7.70 -10.72
C PRO A 52 -8.35 -7.92 -9.96
N PRO A 53 -8.52 -7.31 -8.78
CA PRO A 53 -9.79 -7.44 -8.04
C PRO A 53 -10.96 -6.82 -8.82
N GLU A 54 -12.15 -7.42 -8.71
CA GLU A 54 -13.39 -6.90 -9.31
C GLU A 54 -13.78 -5.52 -8.74
N ALA A 55 -13.45 -5.27 -7.47
CA ALA A 55 -13.73 -4.01 -6.81
C ALA A 55 -12.65 -3.64 -5.80
N LEU A 56 -12.49 -2.34 -5.58
CA LEU A 56 -11.48 -1.80 -4.67
C LEU A 56 -11.95 -0.51 -4.00
N TYR A 57 -11.74 -0.42 -2.70
CA TYR A 57 -11.97 0.82 -1.95
C TYR A 57 -10.99 1.91 -2.41
N LEU A 58 -11.48 3.03 -2.93
CA LEU A 58 -10.67 4.14 -3.44
C LEU A 58 -9.73 3.75 -4.60
N THR A 59 -10.28 3.30 -5.73
CA THR A 59 -9.54 2.92 -6.95
C THR A 59 -8.57 4.00 -7.43
N GLN A 60 -8.87 5.29 -7.20
CA GLN A 60 -7.98 6.40 -7.53
C GLN A 60 -6.66 6.40 -6.72
N ARG A 61 -6.58 5.64 -5.63
CA ARG A 61 -5.35 5.47 -4.81
C ARG A 61 -4.59 4.17 -5.12
N TYR A 62 -5.08 3.36 -6.04
CA TYR A 62 -4.35 2.22 -6.57
C TYR A 62 -3.51 2.69 -7.75
N HIS A 63 -2.21 2.75 -7.56
CA HIS A 63 -1.26 3.32 -8.50
C HIS A 63 -0.53 2.21 -9.26
N THR A 64 -1.01 1.88 -10.45
CA THR A 64 -0.51 0.76 -11.27
C THR A 64 0.75 1.10 -12.08
N GLN A 65 1.17 2.37 -12.15
CA GLN A 65 2.41 2.79 -12.82
C GLN A 65 3.68 2.19 -12.20
N TYR A 66 3.61 1.59 -11.01
CA TYR A 66 4.75 0.88 -10.41
C TYR A 66 5.05 -0.46 -11.09
N TYR A 67 4.13 -0.96 -11.90
CA TYR A 67 4.34 -2.16 -12.71
C TYR A 67 5.04 -1.86 -14.05
N ASP A 68 5.06 -0.60 -14.50
CA ASP A 68 5.57 -0.22 -15.84
C ASP A 68 7.04 -0.63 -16.06
N ASP A 69 7.83 -0.68 -14.99
CA ASP A 69 9.23 -1.09 -15.02
C ASP A 69 9.45 -2.60 -14.80
N ILE A 70 8.37 -3.38 -14.56
CA ILE A 70 8.44 -4.82 -14.31
C ILE A 70 8.07 -5.57 -15.61
N PRO A 71 8.97 -6.37 -16.18
CA PRO A 71 8.69 -7.11 -17.41
C PRO A 71 7.47 -8.02 -17.29
N ASP A 72 6.60 -7.97 -18.27
CA ASP A 72 5.41 -8.80 -18.41
C ASP A 72 4.39 -8.70 -17.26
N VAL A 73 4.47 -7.60 -16.45
CA VAL A 73 3.48 -7.26 -15.41
C VAL A 73 2.82 -5.93 -15.76
N SER A 74 1.51 -5.94 -15.87
CA SER A 74 0.73 -4.73 -16.13
C SER A 74 -0.70 -4.86 -15.61
N VAL A 75 -1.26 -3.76 -15.12
CA VAL A 75 -2.67 -3.67 -14.74
C VAL A 75 -3.26 -2.42 -15.37
N ASP A 76 -4.16 -2.59 -16.30
CA ASP A 76 -4.99 -1.52 -16.86
C ASP A 76 -6.31 -1.50 -16.08
N LYS A 77 -6.46 -0.56 -15.16
CA LYS A 77 -7.64 -0.45 -14.31
C LYS A 77 -8.94 -0.16 -15.06
N GLU A 78 -8.85 0.53 -16.21
CA GLU A 78 -10.02 0.82 -17.04
C GLU A 78 -10.44 -0.42 -17.82
N ALA A 79 -9.48 -1.17 -18.39
CA ALA A 79 -9.75 -2.41 -19.08
C ALA A 79 -10.18 -3.55 -18.15
N ALA A 80 -9.71 -3.54 -16.90
CA ALA A 80 -10.12 -4.49 -15.87
C ALA A 80 -11.48 -4.14 -15.24
N GLU A 81 -12.04 -2.98 -15.57
CA GLU A 81 -13.35 -2.51 -15.07
C GLU A 81 -13.48 -2.58 -13.53
N ILE A 82 -12.38 -2.28 -12.80
CA ILE A 82 -12.35 -2.35 -11.32
C ILE A 82 -13.34 -1.35 -10.73
N ASP A 83 -14.38 -1.86 -10.09
CA ASP A 83 -15.39 -1.04 -9.43
C ASP A 83 -14.83 -0.31 -8.20
N SER A 84 -15.28 0.93 -7.98
CA SER A 84 -14.97 1.67 -6.77
C SER A 84 -16.01 1.40 -5.69
N LEU A 85 -15.58 0.87 -4.55
CA LEU A 85 -16.46 0.63 -3.39
C LEU A 85 -16.78 1.91 -2.61
N TRP A 86 -16.18 3.03 -3.00
CA TRP A 86 -16.35 4.32 -2.31
C TRP A 86 -16.66 5.42 -3.33
N ASP A 87 -17.88 5.50 -3.80
CA ASP A 87 -18.26 6.62 -4.66
C ASP A 87 -18.95 7.74 -3.88
N ASP A 88 -19.99 7.57 -3.16
CA ASP A 88 -20.58 8.63 -2.34
C ASP A 88 -21.09 8.13 -0.98
N ASP A 89 -21.60 6.90 -0.92
CA ASP A 89 -22.10 6.26 0.29
C ASP A 89 -21.84 4.75 0.21
N LEU A 90 -20.74 4.29 0.80
CA LEU A 90 -20.46 2.86 0.95
C LEU A 90 -21.61 2.21 1.74
N THR A 91 -22.43 1.38 1.11
CA THR A 91 -23.62 0.79 1.72
C THR A 91 -23.52 -0.74 1.83
N PRO A 92 -24.18 -1.35 2.83
CA PRO A 92 -24.25 -2.82 2.93
C PRO A 92 -24.92 -3.46 1.70
N GLU A 93 -25.87 -2.78 1.08
CA GLU A 93 -26.58 -3.25 -0.12
C GLU A 93 -25.63 -3.41 -1.32
N GLU A 94 -24.66 -2.51 -1.51
CA GLU A 94 -23.63 -2.62 -2.56
C GLU A 94 -22.74 -3.85 -2.35
N PHE A 95 -22.36 -4.14 -1.10
CA PHE A 95 -21.61 -5.35 -0.77
C PHE A 95 -22.43 -6.63 -0.97
N ILE A 96 -23.73 -6.61 -0.66
CA ILE A 96 -24.64 -7.74 -0.92
C ILE A 96 -24.80 -7.97 -2.43
N GLU A 97 -24.86 -6.91 -3.24
CA GLU A 97 -24.90 -7.03 -4.70
C GLU A 97 -23.58 -7.60 -5.23
N LEU A 98 -22.45 -7.07 -4.75
CA LEU A 98 -21.10 -7.51 -5.15
C LEU A 98 -20.81 -8.95 -4.73
N SER A 99 -21.35 -9.42 -3.59
CA SER A 99 -21.18 -10.80 -3.13
C SER A 99 -21.71 -11.87 -4.09
N GLY A 100 -22.53 -11.48 -5.04
CA GLY A 100 -22.95 -12.35 -6.16
C GLY A 100 -21.89 -12.53 -7.26
N ASN A 101 -20.82 -11.72 -7.24
CA ASN A 101 -19.79 -11.66 -8.26
C ASN A 101 -18.39 -11.95 -7.73
N VAL A 102 -18.18 -11.97 -6.41
CA VAL A 102 -16.88 -12.24 -5.79
C VAL A 102 -16.97 -13.40 -4.81
N ASP A 103 -15.90 -14.18 -4.73
CA ASP A 103 -15.78 -15.34 -3.85
C ASP A 103 -15.29 -14.94 -2.46
N VAL A 104 -14.59 -13.80 -2.33
CA VAL A 104 -14.03 -13.29 -1.08
C VAL A 104 -13.86 -11.78 -1.08
N PHE A 105 -14.12 -11.14 0.06
CA PHE A 105 -13.72 -9.77 0.35
C PHE A 105 -12.37 -9.77 1.10
N VAL A 106 -11.29 -9.46 0.40
CA VAL A 106 -9.94 -9.31 1.01
C VAL A 106 -9.89 -7.97 1.72
N MET A 107 -10.53 -7.90 2.88
CA MET A 107 -10.78 -6.66 3.60
C MET A 107 -11.05 -6.95 5.08
N ASP A 108 -10.59 -6.03 5.92
CA ASP A 108 -10.89 -6.02 7.35
C ASP A 108 -12.27 -5.40 7.58
N PRO A 109 -13.27 -6.16 8.07
CA PRO A 109 -14.59 -5.60 8.31
C PRO A 109 -14.60 -4.48 9.36
N ASN A 110 -13.68 -4.50 10.33
CA ASN A 110 -13.59 -3.42 11.33
C ASN A 110 -13.14 -2.09 10.70
N PHE A 111 -12.39 -2.13 9.60
CA PHE A 111 -12.05 -0.91 8.86
C PHE A 111 -13.30 -0.21 8.32
N ILE A 112 -14.26 -0.97 7.79
CA ILE A 112 -15.52 -0.43 7.27
C ILE A 112 -16.34 0.18 8.40
N ILE A 113 -16.57 -0.61 9.48
CA ILE A 113 -17.32 -0.17 10.66
C ILE A 113 -16.67 1.05 11.31
N GLY A 114 -15.34 1.05 11.46
CA GLY A 114 -14.60 2.15 12.08
C GLY A 114 -14.50 3.42 11.23
N ARG A 115 -14.79 3.31 9.92
CA ARG A 115 -14.67 4.42 8.95
C ARG A 115 -15.99 5.10 8.65
N THR A 116 -17.12 4.45 8.92
CA THR A 116 -18.48 4.92 8.60
C THR A 116 -19.31 5.02 9.86
N ASP A 117 -20.17 6.03 9.94
CA ASP A 117 -21.05 6.25 11.12
C ASP A 117 -22.30 5.38 11.10
N HIS A 118 -22.56 4.63 10.02
CA HIS A 118 -23.81 3.92 9.78
C HIS A 118 -23.67 2.41 9.56
N TRP A 119 -22.45 1.87 9.63
CA TRP A 119 -22.21 0.44 9.59
C TRP A 119 -22.02 -0.14 10.98
N ASP A 120 -22.54 -1.35 11.19
CA ASP A 120 -22.33 -2.12 12.39
C ASP A 120 -22.03 -3.61 12.09
N LYS A 121 -21.84 -4.39 13.13
CA LYS A 121 -21.54 -5.82 12.99
C LYS A 121 -22.67 -6.61 12.33
N SER A 122 -23.94 -6.16 12.45
CA SER A 122 -25.06 -6.87 11.84
C SER A 122 -25.07 -6.72 10.31
N ASP A 123 -24.48 -5.64 9.77
CA ASP A 123 -24.34 -5.46 8.34
C ASP A 123 -23.30 -6.44 7.77
N ILE A 124 -22.18 -6.60 8.48
CA ILE A 124 -21.16 -7.62 8.12
C ILE A 124 -21.77 -9.04 8.15
N GLU A 125 -22.49 -9.39 9.20
CA GLU A 125 -23.17 -10.70 9.33
C GLU A 125 -24.17 -10.94 8.18
N GLN A 126 -24.85 -9.90 7.71
CA GLN A 126 -25.78 -10.00 6.56
C GLN A 126 -25.04 -10.27 5.25
N ILE A 127 -23.89 -9.63 5.04
CA ILE A 127 -23.05 -9.85 3.85
C ILE A 127 -22.49 -11.29 3.88
N GLU A 128 -21.90 -11.71 4.99
CA GLU A 128 -21.39 -13.08 5.15
C GLU A 128 -22.47 -14.15 4.98
N ALA A 129 -23.71 -13.84 5.36
CA ALA A 129 -24.86 -14.75 5.14
C ALA A 129 -25.18 -14.98 3.67
N THR A 130 -24.64 -14.19 2.73
CA THR A 130 -24.73 -14.46 1.28
C THR A 130 -23.84 -15.63 0.85
N GLY A 131 -22.82 -15.98 1.67
CA GLY A 131 -21.83 -17.01 1.41
C GLY A 131 -20.44 -16.48 1.02
N THR A 132 -20.27 -15.17 0.87
CA THR A 132 -18.98 -14.52 0.57
C THR A 132 -18.33 -14.03 1.86
N PRO A 133 -17.21 -14.64 2.31
CA PRO A 133 -16.55 -14.27 3.55
C PRO A 133 -15.70 -13.02 3.40
N PHE A 134 -15.46 -12.34 4.52
CA PHE A 134 -14.35 -11.40 4.68
C PHE A 134 -13.09 -12.15 5.08
N PHE A 135 -11.93 -11.67 4.59
CA PHE A 135 -10.62 -12.17 4.96
C PHE A 135 -9.58 -11.05 4.83
N GLY A 136 -9.15 -10.42 5.91
CA GLY A 136 -8.19 -9.31 5.85
C GLY A 136 -7.86 -8.71 7.21
N ASN A 137 -6.84 -7.87 7.20
CA ASN A 137 -6.33 -7.11 8.35
C ASN A 137 -6.04 -5.67 7.90
N SER A 138 -6.12 -4.71 8.81
CA SER A 138 -5.75 -3.32 8.54
C SER A 138 -4.27 -3.08 8.80
N ILE A 139 -3.45 -3.17 7.74
CA ILE A 139 -1.97 -3.16 7.83
C ILE A 139 -1.33 -1.85 7.39
N PHE A 140 -2.07 -0.91 6.77
CA PHE A 140 -1.45 0.23 6.11
C PHE A 140 -1.03 1.38 7.04
N SER A 141 -1.67 1.52 8.21
CA SER A 141 -1.38 2.53 9.24
C SER A 141 -1.72 2.00 10.61
N ARG A 142 -1.09 2.57 11.64
CA ARG A 142 -1.33 2.26 13.05
C ARG A 142 -2.19 3.38 13.69
N GLY A 143 -2.65 3.16 14.93
CA GLY A 143 -3.32 4.17 15.72
C GLY A 143 -4.83 4.30 15.54
N TYR A 144 -5.49 3.39 14.86
CA TYR A 144 -6.95 3.33 14.85
C TYR A 144 -7.49 2.84 16.20
N ASN A 145 -8.38 3.59 16.82
CA ASN A 145 -8.97 3.27 18.13
C ASN A 145 -9.78 1.96 18.17
N TRP A 146 -10.23 1.49 17.01
CA TRP A 146 -11.00 0.25 16.86
C TRP A 146 -10.11 -0.97 16.59
N HIS A 147 -8.81 -0.79 16.33
CA HIS A 147 -7.87 -1.87 16.02
C HIS A 147 -7.25 -2.37 17.33
N ASP A 148 -7.82 -3.43 17.91
CA ASP A 148 -7.45 -4.05 19.19
C ASP A 148 -6.92 -5.49 19.04
N TYR A 149 -6.53 -5.89 17.82
CA TYR A 149 -5.95 -7.18 17.45
C TYR A 149 -4.53 -7.00 16.90
N ASP A 150 -3.82 -8.12 16.66
CA ASP A 150 -2.43 -8.09 16.21
C ASP A 150 -2.30 -7.45 14.82
N TYR A 151 -1.36 -6.53 14.72
CA TYR A 151 -0.96 -5.91 13.46
C TYR A 151 -0.01 -6.83 12.72
N LEU A 152 -0.31 -7.10 11.45
CA LEU A 152 0.59 -7.82 10.56
C LEU A 152 1.53 -6.84 9.83
N THR A 153 2.75 -7.30 9.56
CA THR A 153 3.64 -6.65 8.60
C THR A 153 3.17 -6.89 7.17
N LEU A 154 3.82 -6.24 6.20
CA LEU A 154 3.53 -6.46 4.78
C LEU A 154 3.65 -7.94 4.40
N TYR A 155 4.75 -8.59 4.79
CA TYR A 155 5.04 -9.97 4.40
C TYR A 155 4.24 -11.00 5.20
N GLU A 156 3.95 -10.78 6.48
CA GLU A 156 3.02 -11.64 7.25
C GLU A 156 1.59 -11.62 6.65
N ALA A 157 1.10 -10.46 6.22
CA ALA A 157 -0.19 -10.37 5.53
C ALA A 157 -0.14 -11.00 4.12
N PHE A 158 0.97 -10.85 3.41
CA PHE A 158 1.20 -11.43 2.10
C PHE A 158 1.26 -12.97 2.17
N GLU A 159 1.92 -13.54 3.19
CA GLU A 159 1.87 -14.98 3.48
C GLU A 159 0.43 -15.48 3.62
N LYS A 160 -0.40 -14.79 4.43
CA LYS A 160 -1.80 -15.17 4.60
C LYS A 160 -2.62 -15.09 3.31
N LEU A 161 -2.35 -14.12 2.46
CA LEU A 161 -2.99 -14.02 1.16
C LEU A 161 -2.52 -15.13 0.21
N SER A 162 -1.25 -15.54 0.28
CA SER A 162 -0.73 -16.67 -0.48
C SER A 162 -1.34 -18.00 -0.06
N GLU A 163 -1.60 -18.20 1.24
CA GLU A 163 -2.35 -19.34 1.74
C GLU A 163 -3.79 -19.35 1.19
N LEU A 164 -4.44 -18.18 1.11
CA LEU A 164 -5.79 -18.02 0.56
C LEU A 164 -5.84 -18.45 -0.91
N PHE A 165 -4.95 -17.92 -1.73
CA PHE A 165 -4.91 -18.20 -3.18
C PHE A 165 -4.12 -19.47 -3.54
N GLN A 166 -3.60 -20.20 -2.55
CA GLN A 166 -2.77 -21.40 -2.73
C GLN A 166 -1.53 -21.16 -3.61
N GLU A 167 -0.93 -19.97 -3.49
CA GLU A 167 0.24 -19.51 -4.26
C GLU A 167 1.47 -19.33 -3.35
N THR A 168 1.69 -20.26 -2.43
CA THR A 168 2.77 -20.18 -1.43
C THR A 168 4.17 -20.23 -2.06
N GLU A 169 4.35 -20.90 -3.19
CA GLU A 169 5.63 -20.93 -3.92
C GLU A 169 6.02 -19.53 -4.44
N ARG A 170 5.05 -18.75 -4.93
CA ARG A 170 5.29 -17.36 -5.32
C ARG A 170 5.62 -16.47 -4.13
N TYR A 171 4.92 -16.64 -3.02
CA TYR A 171 5.25 -15.94 -1.78
C TYR A 171 6.69 -16.21 -1.33
N GLU A 172 7.12 -17.49 -1.25
CA GLU A 172 8.47 -17.89 -0.85
C GLU A 172 9.54 -17.28 -1.77
N ALA A 173 9.27 -17.20 -3.08
CA ALA A 173 10.14 -16.56 -4.05
C ALA A 173 10.24 -15.04 -3.86
N PHE A 174 9.12 -14.36 -3.57
CA PHE A 174 9.10 -12.95 -3.21
C PHE A 174 9.79 -12.66 -1.88
N GLU A 175 9.58 -13.50 -0.86
CA GLU A 175 10.23 -13.37 0.44
C GLU A 175 11.75 -13.44 0.28
N THR A 176 12.26 -14.42 -0.46
CA THR A 176 13.69 -14.52 -0.77
C THR A 176 14.21 -13.29 -1.51
N LEU A 177 13.50 -12.82 -2.51
CA LEU A 177 13.88 -11.60 -3.25
C LEU A 177 13.88 -10.37 -2.35
N HIS A 178 12.92 -10.27 -1.44
CA HIS A 178 12.85 -9.17 -0.48
C HIS A 178 13.97 -9.22 0.56
N GLU A 179 14.38 -10.41 1.04
CA GLU A 179 15.52 -10.55 1.93
C GLU A 179 16.81 -10.05 1.26
N GLU A 180 17.07 -10.49 0.02
CA GLU A 180 18.20 -10.00 -0.79
C GLU A 180 18.13 -8.48 -1.00
N PHE A 181 16.93 -7.93 -1.25
CA PHE A 181 16.73 -6.50 -1.37
C PHE A 181 17.00 -5.73 -0.07
N GLN A 182 16.65 -6.28 1.10
CA GLN A 182 16.98 -5.67 2.38
C GLN A 182 18.49 -5.65 2.63
N ASP A 183 19.22 -6.70 2.22
CA ASP A 183 20.69 -6.72 2.28
C ASP A 183 21.30 -5.59 1.43
N GLU A 184 20.79 -5.34 0.22
CA GLU A 184 21.23 -4.20 -0.62
C GLU A 184 20.87 -2.84 0.01
N ILE A 185 19.72 -2.72 0.66
CA ILE A 185 19.33 -1.51 1.40
C ILE A 185 20.29 -1.25 2.57
N ASP A 186 20.63 -2.27 3.33
CA ASP A 186 21.56 -2.17 4.47
C ASP A 186 22.95 -1.67 4.04
N GLU A 187 23.39 -1.99 2.81
CA GLU A 187 24.67 -1.52 2.27
C GLU A 187 24.67 -0.04 1.90
N ILE A 188 23.52 0.55 1.56
CA ILE A 188 23.41 1.97 1.15
C ILE A 188 22.98 2.91 2.27
N VAL A 189 22.35 2.39 3.35
CA VAL A 189 21.91 3.19 4.49
C VAL A 189 23.11 3.69 5.30
N PRO A 190 23.29 5.02 5.43
CA PRO A 190 24.42 5.58 6.17
C PRO A 190 24.24 5.40 7.70
N PRO A 191 25.33 5.64 8.48
CA PRO A 191 25.23 5.75 9.94
C PRO A 191 24.15 6.73 10.39
N GLU A 192 23.54 6.48 11.55
CA GLU A 192 22.38 7.24 12.06
C GLU A 192 22.58 8.76 12.04
N GLU A 193 23.79 9.24 12.40
CA GLU A 193 24.14 10.65 12.43
C GLU A 193 24.25 11.33 11.04
N GLU A 194 24.24 10.55 9.97
CA GLU A 194 24.32 11.04 8.58
C GLU A 194 22.95 10.90 7.84
N ARG A 195 21.92 10.37 8.51
CA ARG A 195 20.61 10.18 7.92
C ARG A 195 19.83 11.49 7.87
N PRO A 196 19.15 11.79 6.73
CA PRO A 196 18.39 13.03 6.63
C PRO A 196 17.11 12.97 7.47
N SER A 197 16.72 14.12 8.02
CA SER A 197 15.40 14.33 8.61
C SER A 197 14.37 14.57 7.50
N VAL A 198 13.24 13.85 7.54
CA VAL A 198 12.18 13.96 6.54
C VAL A 198 10.85 14.37 7.16
N ALA A 199 10.08 15.20 6.45
CA ALA A 199 8.71 15.53 6.82
C ALA A 199 7.75 14.96 5.78
N ILE A 200 6.95 13.96 6.17
CA ILE A 200 5.93 13.33 5.30
C ILE A 200 4.59 14.00 5.54
N MET A 201 3.98 14.54 4.48
CA MET A 201 2.76 15.33 4.66
C MET A 201 1.82 15.27 3.46
N TRP A 202 0.55 15.54 3.70
CA TRP A 202 -0.48 15.67 2.67
C TRP A 202 -0.90 17.14 2.52
N PRO A 203 -0.79 17.74 1.32
CA PRO A 203 -1.01 19.17 1.10
C PRO A 203 -2.49 19.55 1.11
N GLN A 204 -2.78 20.76 1.60
CA GLN A 204 -4.11 21.35 1.59
C GLN A 204 -4.04 22.86 1.31
N PRO A 205 -4.66 23.34 0.20
CA PRO A 205 -5.21 22.55 -0.90
C PRO A 205 -4.14 21.79 -1.69
N LYS A 206 -4.53 20.77 -2.48
CA LYS A 206 -3.59 19.87 -3.15
C LYS A 206 -2.62 20.58 -4.10
N ALA A 207 -3.08 21.58 -4.86
CA ALA A 207 -2.26 22.21 -5.92
C ALA A 207 -1.41 23.38 -5.41
N GLU A 208 -1.92 24.16 -4.47
CA GLU A 208 -1.28 25.37 -3.91
C GLU A 208 -1.36 25.25 -2.38
N PRO A 209 -0.50 24.42 -1.77
CA PRO A 209 -0.62 24.10 -0.36
C PRO A 209 -0.23 25.26 0.54
N ASP A 210 -1.14 25.62 1.46
CA ASP A 210 -0.86 26.54 2.56
C ASP A 210 -0.75 25.84 3.90
N GLU A 211 -1.40 24.67 4.03
CA GLU A 211 -1.35 23.80 5.21
C GLU A 211 -1.14 22.34 4.80
N PHE A 212 -0.68 21.54 5.75
CA PHE A 212 -0.41 20.13 5.52
C PHE A 212 -0.94 19.28 6.68
N SER A 213 -1.38 18.06 6.35
CA SER A 213 -1.61 17.00 7.33
C SER A 213 -0.30 16.26 7.56
N PRO A 214 0.30 16.31 8.75
CA PRO A 214 1.54 15.58 9.05
C PRO A 214 1.26 14.08 9.22
N TYR A 215 2.17 13.25 8.75
CA TYR A 215 2.15 11.80 8.94
C TYR A 215 3.46 11.38 9.58
N LEU A 216 3.37 10.75 10.75
CA LEU A 216 4.53 10.15 11.42
C LEU A 216 4.83 8.78 10.82
N ILE A 217 6.11 8.44 10.76
CA ILE A 217 6.57 7.12 10.29
C ILE A 217 6.22 6.08 11.35
N ASP A 218 5.16 5.32 11.10
CA ASP A 218 4.71 4.23 11.96
C ASP A 218 5.06 2.85 11.38
N GLU A 219 4.65 1.76 12.05
CA GLU A 219 4.88 0.38 11.64
C GLU A 219 3.97 -0.07 10.48
N GLY A 220 3.09 0.80 9.97
CA GLY A 220 2.20 0.49 8.86
C GLY A 220 2.93 0.34 7.52
N THR A 221 2.30 -0.37 6.57
CA THR A 221 2.87 -0.56 5.23
C THR A 221 3.06 0.75 4.46
N SER A 222 2.26 1.79 4.78
CA SER A 222 2.38 3.14 4.17
C SER A 222 3.75 3.79 4.31
N PHE A 223 4.55 3.37 5.27
CA PHE A 223 5.82 4.00 5.63
C PHE A 223 7.00 3.04 5.50
N LYS A 224 6.78 1.80 4.99
CA LYS A 224 7.81 0.76 4.97
C LYS A 224 9.10 1.23 4.27
N GLN A 225 9.03 1.87 3.10
CA GLN A 225 10.20 2.37 2.39
C GLN A 225 11.04 3.36 3.20
N TRP A 226 10.40 4.18 4.03
CA TRP A 226 11.09 5.17 4.86
C TRP A 226 11.73 4.55 6.09
N ARG A 227 11.06 3.53 6.69
CA ARG A 227 11.65 2.73 7.78
C ARG A 227 12.83 1.91 7.30
N ASP A 228 12.70 1.22 6.17
CA ASP A 228 13.78 0.41 5.60
C ASP A 228 15.02 1.27 5.31
N LEU A 229 14.83 2.49 4.84
CA LEU A 229 15.90 3.46 4.62
C LEU A 229 16.39 4.16 5.91
N GLY A 230 15.75 3.94 7.04
CA GLY A 230 16.19 4.44 8.34
C GLY A 230 16.24 5.98 8.45
N VAL A 231 15.45 6.72 7.67
CA VAL A 231 15.41 8.18 7.72
C VAL A 231 14.91 8.69 9.08
N GLU A 232 15.30 9.89 9.49
CA GLU A 232 14.80 10.51 10.71
C GLU A 232 13.43 11.15 10.45
N ASP A 233 12.46 10.90 11.33
CA ASP A 233 11.14 11.54 11.28
C ASP A 233 11.20 12.92 11.97
N ALA A 234 11.20 13.99 11.15
CA ALA A 234 11.28 15.36 11.64
C ALA A 234 10.06 15.76 12.49
N PHE A 235 8.88 15.22 12.21
CA PHE A 235 7.69 15.50 12.99
C PHE A 235 7.71 14.81 14.36
N ALA A 236 8.15 13.56 14.42
CA ALA A 236 8.30 12.84 15.68
C ALA A 236 9.33 13.53 16.59
N THR A 237 10.47 13.98 16.03
CA THR A 237 11.52 14.70 16.75
C THR A 237 11.02 16.06 17.30
N ALA A 238 10.08 16.71 16.60
CA ALA A 238 9.49 17.99 16.98
C ALA A 238 8.20 17.87 17.82
N ASP A 239 7.85 16.66 18.29
CA ASP A 239 6.62 16.39 19.06
C ASP A 239 5.32 16.82 18.32
N VAL A 240 5.31 16.77 16.99
CA VAL A 240 4.10 17.01 16.19
C VAL A 240 3.19 15.79 16.27
N GLU A 241 1.90 16.02 16.52
CA GLU A 241 0.91 14.95 16.59
C GLU A 241 0.54 14.44 15.18
N ASP A 242 0.46 13.12 15.00
CA ASP A 242 0.05 12.50 13.74
C ASP A 242 -1.37 12.88 13.31
N PHE A 243 -1.57 13.03 12.01
CA PHE A 243 -2.88 13.39 11.46
C PHE A 243 -3.97 12.34 11.76
N HIS A 244 -3.65 11.05 11.79
CA HIS A 244 -4.63 10.01 12.10
C HIS A 244 -5.10 10.07 13.56
N ALA A 245 -4.18 10.40 14.48
CA ALA A 245 -4.49 10.49 15.91
C ALA A 245 -5.28 11.76 16.27
N GLY A 246 -4.78 12.95 15.87
CA GLY A 246 -5.28 14.24 16.33
C GLY A 246 -5.89 15.15 15.27
N ARG A 247 -5.91 14.74 13.98
CA ARG A 247 -6.27 15.62 12.86
C ARG A 247 -5.44 16.91 12.80
N SER A 248 -4.18 16.81 13.23
CA SER A 248 -3.22 17.91 13.29
C SER A 248 -2.99 18.57 11.94
N ARG A 249 -2.57 19.82 11.96
CA ARG A 249 -2.17 20.60 10.80
C ARG A 249 -0.84 21.29 11.07
N VAL A 250 -0.02 21.39 10.04
CA VAL A 250 1.21 22.17 10.04
C VAL A 250 1.19 23.16 8.89
N ASP A 251 1.73 24.35 9.12
CA ASP A 251 1.91 25.39 8.14
C ASP A 251 3.41 25.60 7.83
N TYR A 252 3.72 26.53 6.94
CA TYR A 252 5.09 26.82 6.58
C TYR A 252 5.92 27.45 7.70
N GLU A 253 5.29 28.18 8.63
CA GLU A 253 5.97 28.77 9.78
C GLU A 253 6.47 27.67 10.73
N LEU A 254 5.64 26.67 11.02
CA LEU A 254 6.06 25.52 11.81
C LEU A 254 7.10 24.68 11.08
N LEU A 255 6.96 24.48 9.78
CA LEU A 255 7.97 23.78 8.96
C LEU A 255 9.31 24.50 8.98
N LEU A 256 9.34 25.84 9.01
CA LEU A 256 10.60 26.62 9.19
C LEU A 256 11.23 26.46 10.57
N GLU A 257 10.42 26.26 11.63
CA GLU A 257 10.94 26.01 12.97
C GLU A 257 11.57 24.62 13.08
N ILE A 258 11.00 23.64 12.36
CA ILE A 258 11.49 22.24 12.32
C ILE A 258 12.67 22.14 11.34
N ASP A 259 12.58 22.80 10.19
CA ASP A 259 13.52 22.84 9.05
C ASP A 259 14.04 21.45 8.61
N PRO A 260 13.13 20.51 8.21
CA PRO A 260 13.54 19.19 7.78
C PRO A 260 14.44 19.26 6.53
N ASP A 261 15.38 18.29 6.42
CA ASP A 261 16.27 18.20 5.26
C ASP A 261 15.52 17.89 3.95
N VAL A 262 14.45 17.10 4.04
CA VAL A 262 13.65 16.66 2.89
C VAL A 262 12.15 16.80 3.15
N LEU A 263 11.41 17.32 2.17
CA LEU A 263 9.95 17.39 2.18
C LEU A 263 9.35 16.30 1.28
N LEU A 264 8.50 15.45 1.85
CA LEU A 264 7.86 14.33 1.18
C LEU A 264 6.34 14.59 1.07
N ILE A 265 5.93 15.09 -0.10
CA ILE A 265 4.55 15.54 -0.35
C ILE A 265 3.73 14.38 -0.95
N ARG A 266 2.75 13.88 -0.23
CA ARG A 266 1.82 12.82 -0.67
C ARG A 266 0.68 13.36 -1.54
N GLY A 267 -0.08 12.45 -2.16
CA GLY A 267 -1.28 12.78 -2.93
C GLY A 267 -1.03 13.22 -4.37
N HIS A 268 0.19 13.12 -4.85
CA HIS A 268 0.61 13.52 -6.20
C HIS A 268 1.21 12.36 -7.02
N GLU A 269 0.89 11.13 -6.68
CA GLU A 269 1.41 9.96 -7.40
C GLU A 269 0.86 9.82 -8.83
N ASP A 270 -0.23 10.49 -9.13
CA ASP A 270 -0.81 10.68 -10.47
C ASP A 270 0.04 11.59 -11.39
N LYS A 271 1.02 12.33 -10.84
CA LYS A 271 1.91 13.21 -11.59
C LYS A 271 3.24 12.54 -11.89
N THR A 272 3.82 12.87 -13.03
CA THR A 272 5.24 12.63 -13.29
C THR A 272 6.11 13.51 -12.37
N ALA A 273 7.40 13.17 -12.25
CA ALA A 273 8.33 13.99 -11.47
C ALA A 273 8.47 15.42 -12.04
N ALA A 274 8.37 15.57 -13.37
CA ALA A 274 8.41 16.88 -14.03
C ALA A 274 7.16 17.70 -13.72
N GLU A 275 5.96 17.12 -13.86
CA GLU A 275 4.70 17.80 -13.53
C GLU A 275 4.60 18.19 -12.05
N PHE A 276 5.11 17.35 -11.16
CA PHE A 276 5.17 17.66 -9.73
C PHE A 276 6.09 18.87 -9.49
N ARG A 277 7.26 18.89 -10.10
CA ARG A 277 8.21 20.02 -10.00
C ARG A 277 7.60 21.30 -10.56
N ASP A 278 7.04 21.25 -11.77
CA ASP A 278 6.49 22.41 -12.46
C ASP A 278 5.23 23.00 -11.78
N THR A 279 4.60 22.23 -10.90
CA THR A 279 3.40 22.67 -10.15
C THR A 279 3.71 22.89 -8.67
N VAL A 280 3.81 21.84 -7.86
CA VAL A 280 3.90 21.94 -6.41
C VAL A 280 5.22 22.57 -5.95
N VAL A 281 6.36 22.08 -6.46
CA VAL A 281 7.68 22.63 -6.09
C VAL A 281 7.80 24.07 -6.54
N SER A 282 7.42 24.38 -7.78
CA SER A 282 7.44 25.76 -8.30
C SER A 282 6.54 26.71 -7.49
N TYR A 283 5.38 26.25 -7.00
CA TYR A 283 4.57 27.03 -6.07
C TYR A 283 5.33 27.34 -4.78
N MET A 284 5.96 26.34 -4.15
CA MET A 284 6.72 26.50 -2.91
C MET A 284 7.93 27.42 -3.08
N GLU A 285 8.64 27.33 -4.20
CA GLU A 285 9.78 28.21 -4.55
C GLU A 285 9.36 29.70 -4.68
N ASN A 286 8.13 29.96 -5.09
CA ASN A 286 7.57 31.30 -5.25
C ASN A 286 6.76 31.78 -4.04
N HIS A 287 6.55 30.92 -3.04
CA HIS A 287 5.82 31.30 -1.81
C HIS A 287 6.75 32.03 -0.83
N ASN A 288 6.25 33.12 -0.21
CA ASN A 288 7.08 34.01 0.62
C ASN A 288 7.76 33.33 1.82
N VAL A 289 7.12 32.31 2.39
CA VAL A 289 7.61 31.57 3.56
C VAL A 289 8.27 30.27 3.12
N ALA A 290 7.61 29.46 2.27
CA ALA A 290 8.13 28.17 1.86
C ALA A 290 9.50 28.25 1.15
N SER A 291 9.75 29.32 0.39
CA SER A 291 11.04 29.54 -0.28
C SER A 291 12.24 29.72 0.69
N GLU A 292 11.96 29.93 1.98
CA GLU A 292 13.00 30.03 3.01
C GLU A 292 13.38 28.69 3.62
N LEU A 293 12.57 27.62 3.44
CA LEU A 293 12.88 26.26 3.87
C LEU A 293 14.17 25.74 3.22
N THR A 294 15.00 25.07 4.00
CA THR A 294 16.28 24.48 3.51
C THR A 294 16.01 23.46 2.41
N ALA A 295 15.04 22.58 2.58
CA ALA A 295 14.64 21.59 1.58
C ALA A 295 14.21 22.22 0.23
N VAL A 296 13.45 23.32 0.28
CA VAL A 296 13.02 24.04 -0.94
C VAL A 296 14.21 24.69 -1.64
N LYS A 297 15.11 25.33 -0.89
CA LYS A 297 16.33 25.97 -1.45
C LYS A 297 17.27 24.97 -2.12
N ASN A 298 17.35 23.76 -1.56
CA ASN A 298 18.21 22.69 -2.06
C ASN A 298 17.56 21.90 -3.20
N GLY A 299 16.23 21.99 -3.37
CA GLY A 299 15.47 21.18 -4.32
C GLY A 299 15.08 19.79 -3.77
N ASP A 300 15.15 19.60 -2.45
CA ASP A 300 14.86 18.35 -1.76
C ASP A 300 13.36 18.22 -1.39
N VAL A 301 12.51 18.48 -2.38
CA VAL A 301 11.05 18.36 -2.29
C VAL A 301 10.58 17.32 -3.28
N TYR A 302 10.04 16.22 -2.78
CA TYR A 302 9.71 15.05 -3.59
C TYR A 302 8.28 14.56 -3.36
N ARG A 303 7.78 13.72 -4.29
CA ARG A 303 6.55 12.93 -4.06
C ARG A 303 6.81 11.90 -2.96
N GLY A 304 6.01 11.95 -1.90
CA GLY A 304 6.20 11.18 -0.67
C GLY A 304 5.67 9.73 -0.71
N GLY A 305 5.27 9.25 -1.88
CA GLY A 305 4.71 7.91 -2.04
C GLY A 305 3.19 7.85 -1.79
N PRO A 306 2.56 6.75 -2.20
CA PRO A 306 1.15 6.49 -1.97
C PRO A 306 0.90 6.10 -0.51
N LEU A 307 -0.38 6.03 -0.12
CA LEU A 307 -0.79 5.44 1.15
C LEU A 307 -0.77 3.90 1.12
N HIS A 308 -0.89 3.32 -0.06
CA HIS A 308 -1.04 1.88 -0.26
C HIS A 308 0.10 1.36 -1.13
N GLN A 309 0.80 0.37 -0.64
CA GLN A 309 1.88 -0.33 -1.34
C GLN A 309 1.91 -1.79 -0.88
N GLY A 310 1.95 -2.70 -1.82
CA GLY A 310 2.19 -4.11 -1.60
C GLY A 310 3.64 -4.49 -1.98
N PRO A 311 3.94 -5.79 -2.19
CA PRO A 311 5.31 -6.25 -2.36
C PRO A 311 6.00 -5.68 -3.62
N ILE A 312 5.32 -5.58 -4.77
CA ILE A 312 5.91 -5.04 -6.00
C ILE A 312 6.10 -3.52 -5.88
N ALA A 313 5.04 -2.81 -5.50
CA ALA A 313 5.11 -1.35 -5.34
C ALA A 313 6.15 -0.94 -4.27
N ASN A 314 6.32 -1.70 -3.19
CA ASN A 314 7.30 -1.42 -2.16
C ASN A 314 8.75 -1.46 -2.70
N LEU A 315 9.12 -2.45 -3.51
CA LEU A 315 10.44 -2.53 -4.14
C LEU A 315 10.74 -1.25 -4.97
N VAL A 316 9.82 -0.89 -5.87
CA VAL A 316 9.96 0.29 -6.74
C VAL A 316 9.99 1.60 -5.93
N LEU A 317 9.14 1.71 -4.92
CA LEU A 317 9.06 2.89 -4.06
C LEU A 317 10.29 3.07 -3.18
N THR A 318 10.85 1.99 -2.63
CA THR A 318 12.04 2.04 -1.79
C THR A 318 13.29 2.41 -2.63
N GLU A 319 13.43 1.85 -3.84
CA GLU A 319 14.50 2.28 -4.76
C GLU A 319 14.36 3.76 -5.15
N ARG A 320 13.13 4.23 -5.44
CA ARG A 320 12.88 5.66 -5.69
C ARG A 320 13.22 6.51 -4.47
N ALA A 321 12.85 6.07 -3.28
CA ALA A 321 13.10 6.77 -2.02
C ALA A 321 14.61 6.83 -1.73
N ALA A 322 15.37 5.75 -1.94
CA ALA A 322 16.84 5.74 -1.81
C ALA A 322 17.50 6.78 -2.72
N ARG A 323 17.01 6.91 -3.96
CA ARG A 323 17.47 7.97 -4.86
C ARG A 323 17.16 9.37 -4.33
N GLN A 324 15.98 9.57 -3.75
CA GLN A 324 15.54 10.86 -3.23
C GLN A 324 16.34 11.30 -1.99
N VAL A 325 16.64 10.40 -1.06
CA VAL A 325 17.25 10.75 0.22
C VAL A 325 18.76 10.50 0.31
N TYR A 326 19.29 9.54 -0.49
CA TYR A 326 20.70 9.17 -0.50
C TYR A 326 21.40 9.39 -1.83
N GLY A 327 20.66 9.75 -2.89
CA GLY A 327 21.23 9.96 -4.24
C GLY A 327 21.71 8.66 -4.90
N VAL A 328 21.20 7.51 -4.49
CA VAL A 328 21.54 6.19 -5.05
C VAL A 328 20.80 5.97 -6.36
N ASP A 329 21.52 5.78 -7.44
CA ASP A 329 20.97 5.56 -8.80
C ASP A 329 21.08 4.10 -9.26
N GLU A 330 21.71 3.23 -8.47
CA GLU A 330 21.82 1.81 -8.75
C GLU A 330 20.44 1.13 -8.70
N GLN A 331 20.30 0.04 -9.48
CA GLN A 331 19.17 -0.86 -9.40
C GLN A 331 19.35 -1.75 -8.17
N LEU A 332 18.41 -1.73 -7.25
CA LEU A 332 18.50 -2.45 -5.97
C LEU A 332 17.79 -3.81 -5.97
N PHE A 333 17.01 -4.14 -7.00
CA PHE A 333 16.35 -5.45 -7.14
C PHE A 333 16.25 -5.90 -8.60
N ASP A 334 16.11 -7.19 -8.81
CA ASP A 334 16.00 -7.80 -10.14
C ASP A 334 14.54 -7.76 -10.65
N ARG A 335 14.27 -6.85 -11.60
CA ARG A 335 12.95 -6.66 -12.21
C ARG A 335 12.50 -7.86 -13.06
N GLU A 336 13.43 -8.53 -13.75
CA GLU A 336 13.10 -9.72 -14.54
C GLU A 336 12.67 -10.87 -13.61
N ARG A 337 13.32 -11.01 -12.46
CA ARG A 337 12.94 -12.00 -11.44
C ARG A 337 11.56 -11.71 -10.85
N VAL A 338 11.20 -10.44 -10.57
CA VAL A 338 9.85 -10.06 -10.15
C VAL A 338 8.82 -10.48 -11.20
N GLY A 339 9.05 -10.13 -12.47
CA GLY A 339 8.17 -10.51 -13.57
C GLY A 339 8.01 -12.03 -13.70
N ASN A 340 9.11 -12.79 -13.60
CA ASN A 340 9.08 -14.24 -13.65
C ASN A 340 8.24 -14.84 -12.50
N ILE A 341 8.40 -14.36 -11.26
CA ILE A 341 7.63 -14.84 -10.12
C ILE A 341 6.13 -14.59 -10.33
N VAL A 342 5.75 -13.37 -10.74
CA VAL A 342 4.35 -13.02 -11.03
C VAL A 342 3.75 -13.92 -12.11
N ASN A 343 4.52 -14.28 -13.13
CA ASN A 343 4.07 -15.12 -14.24
C ASN A 343 4.20 -16.64 -13.96
N GLY A 344 4.71 -17.05 -12.79
CA GLY A 344 4.84 -18.44 -12.40
C GLY A 344 6.06 -19.15 -12.97
N ASP A 345 7.03 -18.42 -13.48
CA ASP A 345 8.34 -18.93 -13.97
C ASP A 345 9.37 -18.87 -12.81
N ILE A 346 9.12 -19.68 -11.75
CA ILE A 346 9.86 -19.69 -10.47
C ILE A 346 11.03 -20.65 -10.51
#